data_514ad3497e6847b7f6d7fc10cea9a6ba
#
_entry.id   514ad3497e6847b7f6d7fc10cea9a6ba
#
_cell.length_a   1.000
_cell.length_b   1.000
_cell.length_c   1.000
_cell.angle_alpha   90.00
_cell.angle_beta   90.00
_cell.angle_gamma   90.00
#
_symmetry.space_group_name_H-M   'P 1'
#
loop_
_entity.id
_entity.type
_entity.pdbx_description
1 polymer ?
#
loop_
_entity_poly.entity_id
_entity_poly.type
_entity_poly.pdbx_seq_one_letter_code
_entity_poly.pdbx_strand_id
1 'polypeptide(L)'
;MIVFALLGLLPLVIVPAQASPEPYDLVIRGGRIVDGTGDPWFRADIAIRGDTIVRVAPAIREPARRVVDAGGLVVAPGFIDIHSHGRSGIFADPTARNYLREGVTTFIEGPDGSSPVPLAPFLDSLEILPKSVNIGSFIGQGSVRDKALGEVDRPPTPAELDLMRALVEQGMSDGAFGLSSGLFYVPGAFASTDEVVELARVAGCRGGIYQSHMRDEAGKIVESVRETIAIGERGGLPTQVTHHKVIGAKNWGRSTDTLALVDAARARGVDATIDQYPYTASSTSVGAALTPQWAQEGGEEKALARLRDPAERSRILAETARLIREERGGGDPRRVVLASCEWDTSLDGKNLAEVAAKRGLPATIEGAAEAALWIVEQGDCDGIFHAIGEEDLDRILRHPATMVASDGGIYQPGEGVPHPRSYGTFARVLAVYVRERRVLTLEEAVRKMSGFPAARLGLVDRGILRPGMKADLSIFDPERVRDAATFENPHQYSEGWVLVLVNGEIVLENGAVTAARPGRVLYGPGILR
;
A
#
# COMPACT_ATOMS: atom_id res chain seq x y z
N MET A 1 -75.64 -45.17 47.20
CA MET A 1 -75.13 -44.27 46.13
C MET A 1 -73.79 -43.74 46.57
N ILE A 2 -72.72 -44.29 46.03
CA ILE A 2 -71.33 -43.86 46.33
C ILE A 2 -70.88 -43.01 45.13
N VAL A 3 -70.59 -41.75 45.37
CA VAL A 3 -70.11 -40.84 44.34
C VAL A 3 -68.54 -40.84 44.37
N PHE A 4 -67.97 -41.38 43.31
CA PHE A 4 -66.49 -41.32 43.11
C PHE A 4 -66.16 -39.96 42.49
N ALA A 5 -65.36 -39.18 43.22
CA ALA A 5 -64.76 -37.93 42.67
C ALA A 5 -63.45 -38.32 41.96
N LEU A 6 -63.36 -38.19 40.65
CA LEU A 6 -62.14 -38.27 39.87
C LEU A 6 -61.35 -36.95 39.98
N LEU A 7 -60.24 -36.99 40.73
CA LEU A 7 -59.24 -35.90 40.67
C LEU A 7 -58.39 -36.09 39.40
N GLY A 8 -58.54 -35.23 38.41
CA GLY A 8 -57.69 -35.17 37.23
C GLY A 8 -56.33 -34.57 37.58
N LEU A 9 -55.26 -35.37 37.52
CA LEU A 9 -53.88 -34.87 37.53
C LEU A 9 -53.55 -34.22 36.17
N LEU A 10 -53.45 -32.88 36.13
CA LEU A 10 -52.85 -32.19 34.98
C LEU A 10 -51.33 -32.42 34.96
N PRO A 11 -50.75 -32.87 33.84
CA PRO A 11 -49.31 -33.01 33.74
C PRO A 11 -48.65 -31.62 33.75
N LEU A 12 -47.71 -31.39 34.68
CA LEU A 12 -46.87 -30.24 34.74
C LEU A 12 -45.87 -30.31 33.56
N VAL A 13 -46.12 -29.54 32.47
CA VAL A 13 -45.20 -29.42 31.35
C VAL A 13 -44.06 -28.50 31.85
N ILE A 14 -42.95 -29.11 32.25
CA ILE A 14 -41.70 -28.39 32.51
C ILE A 14 -41.15 -27.95 31.14
N VAL A 15 -41.39 -26.70 30.75
CA VAL A 15 -40.71 -26.07 29.62
C VAL A 15 -39.23 -25.88 30.05
N PRO A 16 -38.25 -26.50 29.36
CA PRO A 16 -36.85 -26.28 29.73
C PRO A 16 -36.57 -24.78 29.57
N ALA A 17 -36.01 -24.20 30.63
CA ALA A 17 -35.55 -22.80 30.57
C ALA A 17 -34.56 -22.70 29.40
N GLN A 18 -34.90 -21.92 28.39
CA GLN A 18 -33.96 -21.59 27.32
C GLN A 18 -32.73 -20.97 27.97
N ALA A 19 -31.59 -21.64 27.82
CA ALA A 19 -30.32 -21.06 28.25
C ALA A 19 -30.22 -19.67 27.67
N SER A 20 -29.96 -18.68 28.51
CA SER A 20 -29.74 -17.31 28.02
C SER A 20 -28.63 -17.35 26.99
N PRO A 21 -28.81 -16.74 25.82
CA PRO A 21 -27.77 -16.75 24.80
C PRO A 21 -26.48 -16.18 25.39
N GLU A 22 -25.36 -16.81 25.08
CA GLU A 22 -24.05 -16.32 25.50
C GLU A 22 -23.88 -14.85 25.08
N PRO A 23 -23.35 -14.01 25.97
CA PRO A 23 -23.16 -12.60 25.68
C PRO A 23 -22.20 -12.44 24.47
N TYR A 24 -22.41 -11.39 23.69
CA TYR A 24 -21.42 -10.96 22.69
C TYR A 24 -20.14 -10.52 23.38
N ASP A 25 -18.99 -10.65 22.70
CA ASP A 25 -17.74 -10.14 23.26
C ASP A 25 -17.74 -8.59 23.19
N LEU A 26 -18.20 -8.03 22.07
CA LEU A 26 -18.31 -6.59 21.87
C LEU A 26 -19.58 -6.26 21.07
N VAL A 27 -20.27 -5.18 21.48
CA VAL A 27 -21.32 -4.53 20.70
C VAL A 27 -20.95 -3.08 20.46
N ILE A 28 -20.94 -2.66 19.20
CA ILE A 28 -20.79 -1.26 18.76
C ILE A 28 -22.19 -0.75 18.46
N ARG A 29 -22.62 0.33 19.15
CA ARG A 29 -24.00 0.85 19.08
C ARG A 29 -24.11 2.19 18.39
N GLY A 30 -25.18 2.34 17.60
CA GLY A 30 -25.64 3.61 17.05
C GLY A 30 -24.74 4.24 16.00
N GLY A 31 -23.79 3.47 15.46
CA GLY A 31 -22.82 3.94 14.49
C GLY A 31 -23.44 4.30 13.13
N ARG A 32 -22.80 5.23 12.44
CA ARG A 32 -22.99 5.49 11.01
C ARG A 32 -22.17 4.45 10.25
N ILE A 33 -22.83 3.40 9.78
CA ILE A 33 -22.16 2.28 9.09
C ILE A 33 -21.90 2.68 7.64
N VAL A 34 -20.62 2.72 7.26
CA VAL A 34 -20.14 2.82 5.88
C VAL A 34 -19.47 1.49 5.57
N ASP A 35 -20.18 0.59 4.95
CA ASP A 35 -19.89 -0.85 4.98
C ASP A 35 -18.80 -1.33 4.04
N GLY A 36 -18.18 -0.44 3.24
CA GLY A 36 -17.09 -0.76 2.32
C GLY A 36 -17.56 -1.17 0.92
N THR A 37 -18.85 -1.26 0.66
CA THR A 37 -19.40 -1.56 -0.67
C THR A 37 -19.42 -0.36 -1.62
N GLY A 38 -19.47 0.86 -1.06
CA GLY A 38 -19.74 2.10 -1.79
C GLY A 38 -21.22 2.50 -1.78
N ASP A 39 -22.09 1.68 -1.19
CA ASP A 39 -23.51 1.99 -1.00
C ASP A 39 -23.70 3.08 0.07
N PRO A 40 -24.86 3.80 0.07
CA PRO A 40 -25.15 4.80 1.08
C PRO A 40 -25.08 4.25 2.51
N TRP A 41 -24.53 5.04 3.42
CA TRP A 41 -24.45 4.68 4.83
C TRP A 41 -25.82 4.49 5.50
N PHE A 42 -25.85 3.69 6.55
CA PHE A 42 -27.04 3.44 7.37
C PHE A 42 -26.70 3.41 8.88
N ARG A 43 -27.69 3.54 9.75
CA ARG A 43 -27.51 3.38 11.20
C ARG A 43 -27.76 1.94 11.61
N ALA A 44 -26.80 1.36 12.35
CA ALA A 44 -26.96 0.03 12.94
C ALA A 44 -26.02 -0.16 14.13
N ASP A 45 -26.29 -1.25 14.87
CA ASP A 45 -25.39 -1.85 15.84
C ASP A 45 -24.66 -3.02 15.19
N ILE A 46 -23.43 -3.27 15.62
CA ILE A 46 -22.61 -4.41 15.20
C ILE A 46 -22.28 -5.26 16.43
N ALA A 47 -22.56 -6.57 16.39
CA ALA A 47 -22.12 -7.52 17.41
C ALA A 47 -20.99 -8.40 16.90
N ILE A 48 -19.97 -8.57 17.76
CA ILE A 48 -18.75 -9.32 17.51
C ILE A 48 -18.66 -10.48 18.52
N ARG A 49 -18.24 -11.66 18.01
CA ARG A 49 -17.88 -12.81 18.83
C ARG A 49 -16.59 -13.41 18.29
N GLY A 50 -15.57 -13.52 19.16
CA GLY A 50 -14.22 -13.86 18.74
C GLY A 50 -13.71 -12.87 17.71
N ASP A 51 -13.24 -13.37 16.59
CA ASP A 51 -12.70 -12.56 15.48
C ASP A 51 -13.75 -12.19 14.39
N THR A 52 -15.05 -12.46 14.63
CA THR A 52 -16.08 -12.44 13.59
C THR A 52 -17.21 -11.47 13.92
N ILE A 53 -17.65 -10.71 12.92
CA ILE A 53 -18.93 -9.98 12.96
C ILE A 53 -20.06 -11.01 12.87
N VAL A 54 -20.85 -11.15 13.93
CA VAL A 54 -21.91 -12.15 13.97
C VAL A 54 -23.31 -11.56 13.67
N ARG A 55 -23.46 -10.24 13.83
CA ARG A 55 -24.74 -9.56 13.56
C ARG A 55 -24.53 -8.09 13.23
N VAL A 56 -25.30 -7.61 12.28
CA VAL A 56 -25.51 -6.19 11.99
C VAL A 56 -27.02 -5.95 11.99
N ALA A 57 -27.52 -5.07 12.84
CA ALA A 57 -28.96 -4.84 13.00
C ALA A 57 -29.27 -3.40 13.47
N PRO A 58 -30.45 -2.87 13.21
CA PRO A 58 -30.85 -1.51 13.67
C PRO A 58 -30.72 -1.30 15.17
N ALA A 59 -30.88 -2.36 15.98
CA ALA A 59 -30.61 -2.35 17.41
C ALA A 59 -30.28 -3.77 17.90
N ILE A 60 -29.27 -3.87 18.77
CA ILE A 60 -28.86 -5.13 19.45
C ILE A 60 -29.01 -4.90 20.95
N ARG A 61 -29.97 -5.60 21.55
CA ARG A 61 -30.32 -5.46 22.98
C ARG A 61 -29.74 -6.56 23.86
N GLU A 62 -29.28 -7.63 23.23
CA GLU A 62 -28.70 -8.80 23.89
C GLU A 62 -27.44 -8.39 24.69
N PRO A 63 -27.13 -9.08 25.80
CA PRO A 63 -25.95 -8.81 26.63
C PRO A 63 -24.65 -8.88 25.83
N ALA A 64 -23.69 -8.01 26.18
CA ALA A 64 -22.34 -8.03 25.69
C ALA A 64 -21.37 -7.82 26.85
N ARG A 65 -20.17 -8.41 26.76
CA ARG A 65 -19.08 -8.19 27.74
C ARG A 65 -18.61 -6.72 27.71
N ARG A 66 -18.60 -6.15 26.51
CA ARG A 66 -18.25 -4.74 26.28
C ARG A 66 -19.24 -4.10 25.31
N VAL A 67 -19.61 -2.86 25.57
CA VAL A 67 -20.41 -2.02 24.68
C VAL A 67 -19.65 -0.73 24.41
N VAL A 68 -19.56 -0.37 23.13
CA VAL A 68 -18.99 0.91 22.67
C VAL A 68 -20.10 1.72 22.05
N ASP A 69 -20.31 2.95 22.51
CA ASP A 69 -21.21 3.91 21.89
C ASP A 69 -20.48 4.58 20.71
N ALA A 70 -20.98 4.37 19.50
CA ALA A 70 -20.51 4.97 18.27
C ALA A 70 -21.47 6.06 17.73
N GLY A 71 -22.32 6.60 18.60
CA GLY A 71 -23.23 7.70 18.25
C GLY A 71 -22.45 8.90 17.67
N GLY A 72 -22.79 9.30 16.43
CA GLY A 72 -22.07 10.37 15.72
C GLY A 72 -20.80 9.95 14.98
N LEU A 73 -20.27 8.76 15.26
CA LEU A 73 -19.05 8.25 14.61
C LEU A 73 -19.37 7.47 13.34
N VAL A 74 -18.39 7.39 12.46
CA VAL A 74 -18.37 6.47 11.32
C VAL A 74 -17.78 5.13 11.80
N VAL A 75 -18.46 4.06 11.44
CA VAL A 75 -17.97 2.68 11.58
C VAL A 75 -17.73 2.12 10.18
N ALA A 76 -16.48 1.90 9.84
CA ALA A 76 -16.04 1.40 8.56
C ALA A 76 -15.29 0.05 8.73
N PRO A 77 -15.12 -0.75 7.66
CA PRO A 77 -14.15 -1.85 7.68
C PRO A 77 -12.76 -1.30 7.96
N GLY A 78 -11.90 -2.09 8.57
CA GLY A 78 -10.48 -1.79 8.66
C GLY A 78 -9.89 -1.58 7.27
N PHE A 79 -9.09 -0.53 7.11
CA PHE A 79 -8.51 -0.19 5.82
C PHE A 79 -7.42 -1.19 5.43
N ILE A 80 -7.29 -1.42 4.13
CA ILE A 80 -6.34 -2.35 3.53
C ILE A 80 -5.41 -1.55 2.62
N ASP A 81 -4.15 -1.45 3.01
CA ASP A 81 -3.11 -0.85 2.19
C ASP A 81 -2.52 -1.90 1.24
N ILE A 82 -2.87 -1.81 -0.03
CA ILE A 82 -2.47 -2.79 -1.06
C ILE A 82 -1.05 -2.56 -1.59
N HIS A 83 -0.40 -1.45 -1.19
CA HIS A 83 0.92 -1.06 -1.64
C HIS A 83 1.69 -0.42 -0.48
N SER A 84 2.53 -1.19 0.21
CA SER A 84 3.25 -0.80 1.42
C SER A 84 4.72 -1.21 1.37
N HIS A 85 5.58 -0.41 1.99
CA HIS A 85 7.00 -0.67 2.23
C HIS A 85 7.31 -0.89 3.72
N GLY A 86 6.35 -1.38 4.51
CA GLY A 86 6.49 -1.60 5.95
C GLY A 86 7.38 -2.78 6.35
N ARG A 87 7.90 -3.57 5.38
CA ARG A 87 8.65 -4.81 5.61
C ARG A 87 9.81 -4.65 6.59
N SER A 88 10.67 -3.66 6.40
CA SER A 88 11.83 -3.46 7.26
C SER A 88 11.41 -2.99 8.66
N GLY A 89 10.47 -2.06 8.72
CA GLY A 89 10.06 -1.43 9.97
C GLY A 89 9.19 -2.29 10.87
N ILE A 90 8.47 -3.31 10.34
CA ILE A 90 7.55 -4.15 11.13
C ILE A 90 8.26 -4.95 12.23
N PHE A 91 9.51 -5.32 12.04
CA PHE A 91 10.28 -6.02 13.07
C PHE A 91 10.77 -5.08 14.19
N ALA A 92 10.95 -3.79 13.89
CA ALA A 92 11.32 -2.76 14.85
C ALA A 92 10.09 -2.20 15.59
N ASP A 93 8.95 -2.00 14.90
CA ASP A 93 7.66 -1.64 15.49
C ASP A 93 6.54 -2.60 15.03
N PRO A 94 6.37 -3.76 15.68
CA PRO A 94 5.32 -4.71 15.32
C PRO A 94 3.91 -4.22 15.64
N THR A 95 3.77 -3.05 16.24
CA THR A 95 2.46 -2.40 16.37
C THR A 95 2.01 -1.75 15.08
N ALA A 96 2.94 -1.41 14.18
CA ALA A 96 2.68 -0.61 12.98
C ALA A 96 1.84 0.63 13.32
N ARG A 97 2.29 1.37 14.33
CA ARG A 97 1.53 2.44 14.98
C ARG A 97 1.03 3.50 14.00
N ASN A 98 1.85 3.88 13.04
CA ASN A 98 1.47 4.84 12.01
C ASN A 98 0.28 4.33 11.19
N TYR A 99 0.26 3.06 10.78
CA TYR A 99 -0.87 2.46 10.08
C TYR A 99 -2.15 2.39 10.93
N LEU A 100 -2.03 1.94 12.18
CA LEU A 100 -3.19 1.90 13.09
C LEU A 100 -3.81 3.28 13.32
N ARG A 101 -2.99 4.33 13.36
CA ARG A 101 -3.42 5.73 13.53
C ARG A 101 -4.05 6.31 12.25
N GLU A 102 -4.09 5.53 11.19
CA GLU A 102 -4.80 5.83 9.94
C GLU A 102 -5.98 4.87 9.69
N GLY A 103 -6.26 3.99 10.65
CA GLY A 103 -7.34 3.00 10.51
C GLY A 103 -6.98 1.79 9.66
N VAL A 104 -5.73 1.63 9.27
CA VAL A 104 -5.24 0.49 8.49
C VAL A 104 -5.10 -0.73 9.40
N THR A 105 -5.71 -1.83 9.01
CA THR A 105 -5.69 -3.12 9.73
C THR A 105 -4.92 -4.20 8.99
N THR A 106 -4.67 -3.97 7.70
CA THR A 106 -3.99 -4.90 6.80
C THR A 106 -3.11 -4.13 5.83
N PHE A 107 -1.88 -4.58 5.60
CA PHE A 107 -1.05 -4.08 4.51
C PHE A 107 -0.38 -5.21 3.73
N ILE A 108 -0.07 -4.95 2.46
CA ILE A 108 0.58 -5.90 1.56
C ILE A 108 1.95 -5.37 1.17
N GLU A 109 2.95 -6.20 1.44
CA GLU A 109 4.36 -6.00 1.19
C GLU A 109 4.80 -6.51 -0.19
N GLY A 110 6.05 -6.24 -0.55
CA GLY A 110 6.67 -6.74 -1.76
C GLY A 110 6.21 -6.05 -3.04
N PRO A 111 5.81 -4.75 -3.02
CA PRO A 111 5.54 -4.00 -4.24
C PRO A 111 6.82 -3.72 -5.02
N ASP A 112 6.68 -3.06 -6.18
CA ASP A 112 7.75 -2.48 -6.99
C ASP A 112 8.87 -3.46 -7.37
N GLY A 113 8.52 -4.74 -7.46
CA GLY A 113 9.44 -5.80 -7.87
C GLY A 113 10.45 -6.24 -6.81
N SER A 114 10.30 -5.79 -5.55
CA SER A 114 11.23 -6.10 -4.46
C SER A 114 10.58 -6.95 -3.38
N SER A 115 11.05 -8.18 -3.20
CA SER A 115 10.63 -9.07 -2.11
C SER A 115 11.77 -9.98 -1.66
N PRO A 116 11.70 -10.62 -0.48
CA PRO A 116 12.56 -11.74 -0.17
C PRO A 116 12.38 -12.88 -1.17
N VAL A 117 13.48 -13.55 -1.57
CA VAL A 117 13.51 -14.73 -2.43
C VAL A 117 14.47 -15.76 -1.82
N PRO A 118 13.99 -16.88 -1.25
CA PRO A 118 12.60 -17.36 -1.15
C PRO A 118 11.74 -16.52 -0.19
N LEU A 119 10.42 -16.57 -0.36
CA LEU A 119 9.47 -15.77 0.43
C LEU A 119 9.12 -16.43 1.79
N ALA A 120 9.09 -17.77 1.85
CA ALA A 120 8.66 -18.50 3.04
C ALA A 120 9.38 -18.11 4.34
N PRO A 121 10.72 -17.98 4.41
CA PRO A 121 11.40 -17.61 5.66
C PRO A 121 10.97 -16.24 6.22
N PHE A 122 10.60 -15.31 5.35
CA PHE A 122 10.08 -14.01 5.75
C PHE A 122 8.66 -14.16 6.35
N LEU A 123 7.78 -14.89 5.68
CA LEU A 123 6.42 -15.13 6.17
C LEU A 123 6.43 -15.92 7.48
N ASP A 124 7.30 -16.92 7.62
CA ASP A 124 7.49 -17.69 8.87
C ASP A 124 7.94 -16.77 10.02
N SER A 125 8.86 -15.83 9.73
CA SER A 125 9.29 -14.83 10.72
C SER A 125 8.15 -13.92 11.15
N LEU A 126 7.26 -13.56 10.23
CA LEU A 126 6.05 -12.80 10.55
C LEU A 126 5.02 -13.63 11.33
N GLU A 127 4.88 -14.94 11.09
CA GLU A 127 3.94 -15.79 11.85
C GLU A 127 4.27 -15.81 13.33
N ILE A 128 5.55 -15.90 13.69
CA ILE A 128 5.98 -15.93 15.09
C ILE A 128 6.05 -14.55 15.73
N LEU A 129 6.06 -13.46 14.95
CA LEU A 129 6.09 -12.08 15.46
C LEU A 129 4.72 -11.67 16.00
N PRO A 130 4.57 -11.36 17.31
CA PRO A 130 3.35 -10.77 17.83
C PRO A 130 3.15 -9.37 17.23
N LYS A 131 2.15 -9.20 16.38
CA LYS A 131 1.92 -7.97 15.62
C LYS A 131 0.47 -7.49 15.71
N SER A 132 0.24 -6.19 15.55
CA SER A 132 -1.10 -5.62 15.67
C SER A 132 -1.90 -5.62 14.37
N VAL A 133 -1.26 -5.76 13.21
CA VAL A 133 -1.88 -5.67 11.88
C VAL A 133 -1.72 -6.96 11.10
N ASN A 134 -2.62 -7.19 10.14
CA ASN A 134 -2.49 -8.28 9.19
C ASN A 134 -1.51 -7.91 8.09
N ILE A 135 -0.71 -8.88 7.60
CA ILE A 135 0.35 -8.66 6.61
C ILE A 135 0.31 -9.76 5.56
N GLY A 136 0.38 -9.37 4.29
CA GLY A 136 0.61 -10.27 3.17
C GLY A 136 1.77 -9.77 2.30
N SER A 137 2.15 -10.53 1.26
CA SER A 137 3.25 -10.13 0.38
C SER A 137 3.01 -10.53 -1.08
N PHE A 138 3.65 -9.79 -1.98
CA PHE A 138 3.88 -10.19 -3.37
C PHE A 138 5.25 -10.85 -3.52
N ILE A 139 5.46 -11.59 -4.63
CA ILE A 139 6.80 -11.97 -5.09
C ILE A 139 7.31 -10.95 -6.09
N GLY A 140 8.52 -10.40 -5.88
CA GLY A 140 9.10 -9.33 -6.68
C GLY A 140 9.86 -9.84 -7.91
N GLN A 141 9.49 -9.36 -9.10
CA GLN A 141 10.15 -9.69 -10.38
C GLN A 141 11.62 -9.23 -10.39
N GLY A 142 11.92 -8.04 -9.87
CA GLY A 142 13.30 -7.54 -9.78
C GLY A 142 14.18 -8.44 -8.90
N SER A 143 13.67 -8.84 -7.72
CA SER A 143 14.39 -9.76 -6.83
C SER A 143 14.57 -11.16 -7.43
N VAL A 144 13.58 -11.66 -8.17
CA VAL A 144 13.67 -12.93 -8.91
C VAL A 144 14.73 -12.83 -10.02
N ARG A 145 14.74 -11.71 -10.78
CA ARG A 145 15.71 -11.45 -11.83
C ARG A 145 17.12 -11.34 -11.27
N ASP A 146 17.30 -10.57 -10.21
CA ASP A 146 18.60 -10.45 -9.53
C ASP A 146 19.14 -11.81 -9.08
N LYS A 147 18.30 -12.62 -8.46
CA LYS A 147 18.67 -13.98 -8.02
C LYS A 147 19.09 -14.90 -9.15
N ALA A 148 18.53 -14.73 -10.37
CA ALA A 148 18.81 -15.61 -11.51
C ALA A 148 19.99 -15.16 -12.35
N LEU A 149 20.18 -13.86 -12.58
CA LEU A 149 21.20 -13.34 -13.49
C LEU A 149 21.89 -12.05 -13.01
N GLY A 150 21.50 -11.50 -11.86
CA GLY A 150 22.07 -10.27 -11.32
C GLY A 150 21.59 -9.01 -12.06
N GLU A 151 22.27 -7.90 -11.80
CA GLU A 151 21.91 -6.56 -12.31
C GLU A 151 22.50 -6.29 -13.71
N VAL A 152 22.34 -7.22 -14.64
CA VAL A 152 22.91 -7.15 -16.00
C VAL A 152 21.87 -6.77 -17.05
N ASP A 153 22.26 -5.89 -17.99
CA ASP A 153 21.42 -5.44 -19.11
C ASP A 153 21.56 -6.40 -20.29
N ARG A 154 20.95 -7.57 -20.18
CA ARG A 154 20.80 -8.56 -21.24
C ARG A 154 19.54 -9.41 -21.02
N PRO A 155 19.00 -10.03 -22.06
CA PRO A 155 17.98 -11.06 -21.90
C PRO A 155 18.48 -12.25 -21.08
N PRO A 156 17.60 -12.93 -20.30
CA PRO A 156 17.93 -14.19 -19.66
C PRO A 156 18.18 -15.28 -20.71
N THR A 157 19.10 -16.18 -20.42
CA THR A 157 19.20 -17.46 -21.13
C THR A 157 17.97 -18.31 -20.84
N PRO A 158 17.68 -19.36 -21.67
CA PRO A 158 16.56 -20.27 -21.36
C PRO A 158 16.61 -20.86 -19.96
N ALA A 159 17.79 -21.24 -19.48
CA ALA A 159 17.97 -21.81 -18.14
C ALA A 159 17.72 -20.78 -17.02
N GLU A 160 18.16 -19.52 -17.21
CA GLU A 160 17.88 -18.43 -16.27
C GLU A 160 16.38 -18.10 -16.24
N LEU A 161 15.71 -18.07 -17.39
CA LEU A 161 14.27 -17.84 -17.46
C LEU A 161 13.47 -18.97 -16.80
N ASP A 162 13.92 -20.23 -16.95
CA ASP A 162 13.29 -21.36 -16.26
C ASP A 162 13.50 -21.28 -14.75
N LEU A 163 14.69 -20.83 -14.29
CA LEU A 163 14.93 -20.55 -12.87
C LEU A 163 14.02 -19.43 -12.36
N MET A 164 13.86 -18.34 -13.11
CA MET A 164 12.96 -17.24 -12.73
C MET A 164 11.50 -17.72 -12.61
N ARG A 165 11.02 -18.54 -13.56
CA ARG A 165 9.67 -19.16 -13.48
C ARG A 165 9.54 -20.03 -12.22
N ALA A 166 10.54 -20.83 -11.90
CA ALA A 166 10.54 -21.68 -10.71
C ALA A 166 10.52 -20.86 -9.41
N LEU A 167 11.24 -19.74 -9.36
CA LEU A 167 11.25 -18.84 -8.19
C LEU A 167 9.89 -18.13 -8.01
N VAL A 168 9.23 -17.71 -9.10
CA VAL A 168 7.87 -17.15 -9.02
C VAL A 168 6.88 -18.23 -8.58
N GLU A 169 6.95 -19.43 -9.14
CA GLU A 169 6.12 -20.58 -8.74
C GLU A 169 6.28 -20.90 -7.26
N GLN A 170 7.53 -20.89 -6.75
CA GLN A 170 7.83 -21.09 -5.33
C GLN A 170 7.21 -19.97 -4.49
N GLY A 171 7.42 -18.68 -4.87
CA GLY A 171 6.85 -17.55 -4.14
C GLY A 171 5.33 -17.59 -4.06
N MET A 172 4.65 -18.01 -5.14
CA MET A 172 3.20 -18.22 -5.13
C MET A 172 2.80 -19.36 -4.20
N SER A 173 3.55 -20.46 -4.20
CA SER A 173 3.31 -21.60 -3.30
C SER A 173 3.60 -21.27 -1.83
N ASP A 174 4.54 -20.37 -1.57
CA ASP A 174 4.84 -19.83 -0.24
C ASP A 174 3.72 -18.91 0.28
N GLY A 175 2.85 -18.41 -0.61
CA GLY A 175 1.68 -17.61 -0.24
C GLY A 175 1.67 -16.18 -0.73
N ALA A 176 2.42 -15.84 -1.78
CA ALA A 176 2.34 -14.52 -2.41
C ALA A 176 0.96 -14.27 -3.04
N PHE A 177 0.48 -13.02 -2.98
CA PHE A 177 -0.77 -12.60 -3.63
C PHE A 177 -0.65 -12.46 -5.15
N GLY A 178 0.57 -12.46 -5.67
CA GLY A 178 0.83 -12.30 -7.08
C GLY A 178 2.26 -11.86 -7.35
N LEU A 179 2.51 -11.40 -8.58
CA LEU A 179 3.78 -10.88 -9.04
C LEU A 179 3.77 -9.34 -8.99
N SER A 180 4.76 -8.73 -8.36
CA SER A 180 5.05 -7.30 -8.51
C SER A 180 6.22 -7.07 -9.44
N SER A 181 6.25 -5.94 -10.14
CA SER A 181 7.43 -5.47 -10.86
C SER A 181 7.73 -4.00 -10.62
N GLY A 182 9.00 -3.64 -10.69
CA GLY A 182 9.48 -2.26 -10.68
C GLY A 182 10.33 -2.03 -11.91
N LEU A 183 9.68 -1.80 -13.06
CA LEU A 183 10.38 -1.68 -14.35
C LEU A 183 11.14 -0.35 -14.50
N PHE A 184 11.05 0.51 -13.52
CA PHE A 184 11.87 1.70 -13.34
C PHE A 184 13.22 1.37 -12.68
N TYR A 185 13.24 0.40 -11.77
CA TYR A 185 14.41 0.06 -10.95
C TYR A 185 15.26 -1.04 -11.59
N VAL A 186 16.60 -0.93 -11.46
CA VAL A 186 17.52 -2.02 -11.81
C VAL A 186 17.37 -3.14 -10.77
N PRO A 187 17.34 -4.44 -11.18
CA PRO A 187 17.48 -4.95 -12.56
C PRO A 187 16.16 -5.07 -13.34
N GLY A 188 15.00 -4.74 -12.76
CA GLY A 188 13.70 -4.83 -13.43
C GLY A 188 13.63 -3.98 -14.72
N ALA A 189 14.33 -2.85 -14.74
CA ALA A 189 14.42 -1.94 -15.89
C ALA A 189 15.00 -2.58 -17.15
N PHE A 190 15.85 -3.60 -17.00
CA PHE A 190 16.47 -4.34 -18.10
C PHE A 190 15.60 -5.48 -18.63
N ALA A 191 14.49 -5.78 -17.95
CA ALA A 191 13.57 -6.81 -18.40
C ALA A 191 12.77 -6.36 -19.63
N SER A 192 12.65 -7.23 -20.62
CA SER A 192 11.71 -7.02 -21.72
C SER A 192 10.28 -7.28 -21.26
N THR A 193 9.31 -6.69 -21.95
CA THR A 193 7.88 -6.97 -21.71
C THR A 193 7.58 -8.47 -21.78
N ASP A 194 8.19 -9.19 -22.75
CA ASP A 194 7.99 -10.63 -22.93
C ASP A 194 8.52 -11.46 -21.76
N GLU A 195 9.66 -11.08 -21.19
CA GLU A 195 10.21 -11.70 -19.97
C GLU A 195 9.22 -11.58 -18.81
N VAL A 196 8.67 -10.39 -18.58
CA VAL A 196 7.72 -10.16 -17.49
C VAL A 196 6.41 -10.92 -17.73
N VAL A 197 5.94 -11.01 -18.97
CA VAL A 197 4.75 -11.80 -19.36
C VAL A 197 4.92 -13.28 -19.02
N GLU A 198 6.10 -13.85 -19.25
CA GLU A 198 6.37 -15.26 -18.89
C GLU A 198 6.26 -15.51 -17.38
N LEU A 199 6.74 -14.57 -16.57
CA LEU A 199 6.62 -14.66 -15.11
C LEU A 199 5.18 -14.39 -14.63
N ALA A 200 4.50 -13.43 -15.24
CA ALA A 200 3.11 -13.11 -14.96
C ALA A 200 2.18 -14.31 -15.23
N ARG A 201 2.43 -15.10 -16.30
CA ARG A 201 1.70 -16.35 -16.56
C ARG A 201 1.81 -17.36 -15.42
N VAL A 202 3.01 -17.50 -14.84
CA VAL A 202 3.22 -18.41 -13.71
C VAL A 202 2.38 -17.96 -12.51
N ALA A 203 2.41 -16.67 -12.17
CA ALA A 203 1.59 -16.13 -11.08
C ALA A 203 0.08 -16.27 -11.37
N GLY A 204 -0.34 -16.01 -12.62
CA GLY A 204 -1.72 -16.13 -13.08
C GLY A 204 -2.26 -17.58 -12.99
N CYS A 205 -1.46 -18.58 -13.35
CA CYS A 205 -1.82 -20.00 -13.19
C CYS A 205 -2.08 -20.41 -11.74
N ARG A 206 -1.57 -19.63 -10.78
CA ARG A 206 -1.79 -19.81 -9.33
C ARG A 206 -2.88 -18.87 -8.77
N GLY A 207 -3.63 -18.16 -9.64
CA GLY A 207 -4.70 -17.26 -9.22
C GLY A 207 -4.20 -15.90 -8.69
N GLY A 208 -2.91 -15.58 -8.86
CA GLY A 208 -2.33 -14.33 -8.44
C GLY A 208 -2.71 -13.15 -9.33
N ILE A 209 -2.38 -11.94 -8.87
CA ILE A 209 -2.49 -10.69 -9.63
C ILE A 209 -1.12 -10.19 -10.06
N TYR A 210 -1.08 -9.27 -11.02
CA TYR A 210 0.12 -8.52 -11.40
C TYR A 210 -0.02 -7.06 -10.99
N GLN A 211 1.03 -6.49 -10.39
CA GLN A 211 1.12 -5.05 -10.13
C GLN A 211 2.47 -4.49 -10.57
N SER A 212 2.49 -3.23 -10.99
CA SER A 212 3.71 -2.65 -11.56
C SER A 212 3.92 -1.20 -11.18
N HIS A 213 5.08 -0.93 -10.55
CA HIS A 213 5.76 0.35 -10.73
C HIS A 213 6.20 0.40 -12.18
N MET A 214 5.62 1.30 -12.94
CA MET A 214 5.79 1.37 -14.39
C MET A 214 7.23 1.74 -14.77
N ARG A 215 7.61 1.42 -16.01
CA ARG A 215 8.92 1.72 -16.56
C ARG A 215 9.24 3.22 -16.61
N ASP A 216 8.23 4.04 -16.86
CA ASP A 216 8.34 5.50 -16.95
C ASP A 216 7.03 6.13 -16.49
N GLU A 217 7.11 7.10 -15.59
CA GLU A 217 5.97 7.85 -15.05
C GLU A 217 5.95 9.31 -15.54
N ALA A 218 6.84 9.65 -16.49
CA ALA A 218 7.04 10.97 -17.03
C ALA A 218 6.74 11.01 -18.54
N GLY A 219 7.75 11.14 -19.38
CA GLY A 219 7.60 11.35 -20.81
C GLY A 219 6.95 10.20 -21.57
N LYS A 220 7.17 8.95 -21.13
CA LYS A 220 6.63 7.72 -21.76
C LYS A 220 5.53 7.06 -20.92
N ILE A 221 4.84 7.83 -20.08
CA ILE A 221 3.84 7.28 -19.14
C ILE A 221 2.70 6.52 -19.87
N VAL A 222 2.26 6.99 -21.04
CA VAL A 222 1.18 6.35 -21.80
C VAL A 222 1.62 4.97 -22.32
N GLU A 223 2.85 4.87 -22.81
CA GLU A 223 3.48 3.62 -23.22
C GLU A 223 3.63 2.65 -22.04
N SER A 224 4.02 3.16 -20.89
CA SER A 224 4.22 2.36 -19.67
C SER A 224 2.90 1.82 -19.11
N VAL A 225 1.83 2.59 -19.13
CA VAL A 225 0.49 2.08 -18.77
C VAL A 225 0.04 1.00 -19.76
N ARG A 226 0.29 1.20 -21.07
CA ARG A 226 -0.01 0.19 -22.08
C ARG A 226 0.80 -1.09 -21.86
N GLU A 227 2.09 -0.98 -21.50
CA GLU A 227 2.95 -2.12 -21.17
C GLU A 227 2.38 -2.89 -19.97
N THR A 228 2.03 -2.21 -18.88
CA THR A 228 1.46 -2.84 -17.68
C THR A 228 0.18 -3.60 -18.00
N ILE A 229 -0.74 -2.99 -18.75
CA ILE A 229 -1.98 -3.64 -19.20
C ILE A 229 -1.67 -4.86 -20.08
N ALA A 230 -0.74 -4.73 -21.03
CA ALA A 230 -0.37 -5.81 -21.96
C ALA A 230 0.26 -7.00 -21.21
N ILE A 231 1.05 -6.77 -20.16
CA ILE A 231 1.62 -7.83 -19.33
C ILE A 231 0.49 -8.63 -18.67
N GLY A 232 -0.47 -7.96 -18.03
CA GLY A 232 -1.62 -8.64 -17.43
C GLY A 232 -2.48 -9.39 -18.45
N GLU A 233 -2.84 -8.73 -19.55
CA GLU A 233 -3.66 -9.32 -20.62
C GLU A 233 -3.01 -10.57 -21.24
N ARG A 234 -1.72 -10.50 -21.55
CA ARG A 234 -0.94 -11.60 -22.14
C ARG A 234 -0.55 -12.66 -21.10
N GLY A 235 -0.39 -12.25 -19.86
CA GLY A 235 -0.15 -13.14 -18.72
C GLY A 235 -1.40 -13.87 -18.25
N GLY A 236 -2.60 -13.39 -18.62
CA GLY A 236 -3.88 -14.00 -18.28
C GLY A 236 -4.28 -13.79 -16.81
N LEU A 237 -3.90 -12.66 -16.20
CA LEU A 237 -4.20 -12.37 -14.80
C LEU A 237 -4.64 -10.91 -14.60
N PRO A 238 -5.37 -10.61 -13.50
CA PRO A 238 -5.73 -9.25 -13.15
C PRO A 238 -4.48 -8.37 -13.02
N THR A 239 -4.53 -7.13 -13.52
CA THR A 239 -3.38 -6.21 -13.52
C THR A 239 -3.67 -4.90 -12.81
N GLN A 240 -2.65 -4.30 -12.21
CA GLN A 240 -2.73 -3.05 -11.45
C GLN A 240 -1.58 -2.12 -11.80
N VAL A 241 -1.93 -0.90 -12.19
CA VAL A 241 -0.99 0.22 -12.31
C VAL A 241 -0.81 0.80 -10.91
N THR A 242 0.38 0.61 -10.29
CA THR A 242 0.59 1.02 -8.90
C THR A 242 0.93 2.50 -8.79
N HIS A 243 0.59 3.11 -7.64
CA HIS A 243 0.86 4.51 -7.26
C HIS A 243 0.81 5.47 -8.47
N HIS A 244 -0.22 5.33 -9.30
CA HIS A 244 -0.32 6.03 -10.59
C HIS A 244 -0.22 7.54 -10.42
N LYS A 245 0.75 8.11 -11.09
CA LYS A 245 1.06 9.55 -11.10
C LYS A 245 1.63 9.99 -12.42
N VAL A 246 1.56 11.27 -12.71
CA VAL A 246 2.19 11.91 -13.88
C VAL A 246 3.30 12.83 -13.39
N ILE A 247 4.54 12.47 -13.67
CA ILE A 247 5.74 13.17 -13.19
C ILE A 247 6.22 14.22 -14.21
N GLY A 248 6.59 15.40 -13.69
CA GLY A 248 7.14 16.49 -14.47
C GLY A 248 6.08 17.38 -15.11
N ALA A 249 6.20 18.70 -14.87
CA ALA A 249 5.19 19.69 -15.24
C ALA A 249 4.82 19.69 -16.74
N LYS A 250 5.75 19.36 -17.63
CA LYS A 250 5.50 19.25 -19.07
C LYS A 250 4.59 18.08 -19.46
N ASN A 251 4.42 17.12 -18.55
CA ASN A 251 3.60 15.92 -18.78
C ASN A 251 2.23 16.01 -18.09
N TRP A 252 1.99 16.99 -17.21
CA TRP A 252 0.73 17.12 -16.49
C TRP A 252 -0.46 17.21 -17.45
N GLY A 253 -1.59 16.65 -17.03
CA GLY A 253 -2.78 16.47 -17.84
C GLY A 253 -2.86 15.11 -18.54
N ARG A 254 -1.74 14.38 -18.69
CA ARG A 254 -1.71 13.08 -19.41
C ARG A 254 -2.39 11.95 -18.65
N SER A 255 -2.80 12.16 -17.40
CA SER A 255 -3.69 11.21 -16.72
C SER A 255 -5.00 10.99 -17.48
N THR A 256 -5.44 11.93 -18.31
CA THR A 256 -6.57 11.73 -19.22
C THR A 256 -6.32 10.58 -20.20
N ASP A 257 -5.14 10.53 -20.80
CA ASP A 257 -4.78 9.50 -21.78
C ASP A 257 -4.58 8.13 -21.10
N THR A 258 -3.92 8.13 -19.93
CA THR A 258 -3.64 6.89 -19.19
C THR A 258 -4.91 6.24 -18.63
N LEU A 259 -5.83 7.03 -18.10
CA LEU A 259 -7.13 6.53 -17.64
C LEU A 259 -7.98 6.01 -18.78
N ALA A 260 -7.95 6.66 -19.95
CA ALA A 260 -8.63 6.15 -21.15
C ALA A 260 -8.09 4.78 -21.59
N LEU A 261 -6.80 4.50 -21.41
CA LEU A 261 -6.23 3.16 -21.68
C LEU A 261 -6.77 2.12 -20.70
N VAL A 262 -6.87 2.46 -19.40
CA VAL A 262 -7.46 1.58 -18.39
C VAL A 262 -8.93 1.29 -18.72
N ASP A 263 -9.71 2.31 -19.05
CA ASP A 263 -11.13 2.15 -19.42
C ASP A 263 -11.29 1.28 -20.68
N ALA A 264 -10.47 1.51 -21.70
CA ALA A 264 -10.49 0.71 -22.92
C ALA A 264 -10.09 -0.76 -22.65
N ALA A 265 -9.15 -1.01 -21.73
CA ALA A 265 -8.78 -2.35 -21.29
C ALA A 265 -9.96 -3.04 -20.59
N ARG A 266 -10.57 -2.36 -19.62
CA ARG A 266 -11.74 -2.86 -18.88
C ARG A 266 -12.94 -3.12 -19.81
N ALA A 267 -13.19 -2.24 -20.78
CA ALA A 267 -14.28 -2.40 -21.75
C ALA A 267 -14.13 -3.66 -22.64
N ARG A 268 -12.90 -4.15 -22.86
CA ARG A 268 -12.65 -5.42 -23.58
C ARG A 268 -12.46 -6.64 -22.67
N GLY A 269 -12.73 -6.48 -21.36
CA GLY A 269 -12.73 -7.59 -20.38
C GLY A 269 -11.41 -7.81 -19.62
N VAL A 270 -10.42 -6.93 -19.79
CA VAL A 270 -9.19 -6.99 -18.98
C VAL A 270 -9.48 -6.44 -17.58
N ASP A 271 -9.18 -7.20 -16.53
CA ASP A 271 -9.32 -6.73 -15.17
C ASP A 271 -8.14 -5.83 -14.78
N ALA A 272 -8.22 -4.56 -15.20
CA ALA A 272 -7.22 -3.53 -14.94
C ALA A 272 -7.69 -2.57 -13.85
N THR A 273 -6.83 -2.32 -12.85
CA THR A 273 -7.05 -1.38 -11.74
C THR A 273 -5.85 -0.47 -11.54
N ILE A 274 -6.01 0.47 -10.63
CA ILE A 274 -5.02 1.49 -10.29
C ILE A 274 -4.96 1.59 -8.77
N ASP A 275 -3.82 1.93 -8.20
CA ASP A 275 -3.76 2.51 -6.86
C ASP A 275 -3.04 3.86 -6.88
N GLN A 276 -3.25 4.66 -5.82
CA GLN A 276 -2.71 6.00 -5.71
C GLN A 276 -2.64 6.45 -4.25
N TYR A 277 -1.61 7.24 -3.91
CA TYR A 277 -1.54 8.03 -2.68
C TYR A 277 -1.90 9.51 -2.94
N PRO A 278 -2.47 10.23 -1.94
CA PRO A 278 -3.03 11.57 -2.12
C PRO A 278 -2.00 12.70 -1.90
N TYR A 279 -0.82 12.62 -2.55
CA TYR A 279 0.25 13.61 -2.41
C TYR A 279 0.84 14.01 -3.76
N THR A 280 1.35 15.26 -3.83
CA THR A 280 1.94 15.85 -5.04
C THR A 280 3.45 15.65 -5.15
N ALA A 281 4.02 14.78 -4.33
CA ALA A 281 5.41 14.37 -4.39
C ALA A 281 5.53 12.85 -4.37
N SER A 282 6.61 12.31 -4.94
CA SER A 282 7.00 10.90 -4.85
C SER A 282 8.21 10.74 -3.92
N SER A 283 8.51 9.50 -3.51
CA SER A 283 9.71 9.20 -2.73
C SER A 283 10.35 7.91 -3.23
N THR A 284 11.67 7.95 -3.41
CA THR A 284 12.53 6.81 -3.73
C THR A 284 14.00 7.24 -3.54
N SER A 285 14.97 6.33 -3.75
CA SER A 285 16.38 6.71 -3.62
C SER A 285 16.80 7.75 -4.68
N VAL A 286 17.74 8.62 -4.31
CA VAL A 286 18.31 9.64 -5.21
C VAL A 286 19.02 8.97 -6.38
N GLY A 287 19.76 7.89 -6.12
CA GLY A 287 20.44 7.10 -7.14
C GLY A 287 19.47 6.52 -8.17
N ALA A 288 18.39 5.87 -7.74
CA ALA A 288 17.40 5.31 -8.65
C ALA A 288 16.69 6.39 -9.48
N ALA A 289 16.39 7.56 -8.87
CA ALA A 289 15.64 8.62 -9.53
C ALA A 289 16.48 9.50 -10.47
N LEU A 290 17.76 9.72 -10.16
CA LEU A 290 18.59 10.72 -10.84
C LEU A 290 19.83 10.16 -11.53
N THR A 291 20.16 8.87 -11.34
CA THR A 291 21.22 8.21 -12.10
C THR A 291 20.62 7.44 -13.28
N PRO A 292 21.10 7.62 -14.51
CA PRO A 292 20.59 6.87 -15.66
C PRO A 292 20.68 5.37 -15.45
N GLN A 293 19.65 4.62 -15.87
CA GLN A 293 19.57 3.16 -15.66
C GLN A 293 20.80 2.42 -16.24
N TRP A 294 21.28 2.82 -17.43
CA TRP A 294 22.46 2.21 -18.05
C TRP A 294 23.73 2.35 -17.19
N ALA A 295 23.81 3.44 -16.38
CA ALA A 295 24.96 3.67 -15.50
C ALA A 295 24.92 2.79 -14.24
N GLN A 296 23.78 2.23 -13.89
CA GLN A 296 23.57 1.33 -12.76
C GLN A 296 23.80 -0.17 -13.13
N GLU A 297 23.98 -0.49 -14.43
CA GLU A 297 24.20 -1.84 -14.93
C GLU A 297 25.42 -2.49 -14.26
N GLY A 298 25.23 -3.72 -13.77
CA GLY A 298 26.26 -4.52 -13.11
C GLY A 298 26.48 -4.20 -11.63
N GLY A 299 25.56 -3.42 -11.03
CA GLY A 299 25.51 -3.15 -9.60
C GLY A 299 26.35 -1.96 -9.15
N GLU A 300 26.32 -1.72 -7.85
CA GLU A 300 26.90 -0.54 -7.20
C GLU A 300 28.38 -0.35 -7.54
N GLU A 301 29.20 -1.40 -7.45
CA GLU A 301 30.64 -1.31 -7.71
C GLU A 301 30.93 -0.79 -9.13
N LYS A 302 30.20 -1.30 -10.14
CA LYS A 302 30.36 -0.87 -11.53
C LYS A 302 29.80 0.54 -11.76
N ALA A 303 28.69 0.87 -11.12
CA ALA A 303 28.13 2.21 -11.17
C ALA A 303 29.11 3.26 -10.61
N LEU A 304 29.72 2.98 -9.46
CA LEU A 304 30.75 3.83 -8.86
C LEU A 304 32.02 3.90 -9.73
N ALA A 305 32.41 2.82 -10.41
CA ALA A 305 33.52 2.84 -11.35
C ALA A 305 33.25 3.77 -12.54
N ARG A 306 32.03 3.76 -13.11
CA ARG A 306 31.61 4.70 -14.18
C ARG A 306 31.62 6.15 -13.71
N LEU A 307 31.19 6.42 -12.47
CA LEU A 307 31.25 7.77 -11.89
C LEU A 307 32.69 8.29 -11.72
N ARG A 308 33.67 7.38 -11.58
CA ARG A 308 35.11 7.73 -11.51
C ARG A 308 35.76 7.91 -12.87
N ASP A 309 35.19 7.37 -13.94
CA ASP A 309 35.66 7.60 -15.31
C ASP A 309 35.21 8.98 -15.80
N PRO A 310 36.12 9.90 -16.20
CA PRO A 310 35.74 11.26 -16.55
C PRO A 310 34.79 11.36 -17.74
N ALA A 311 34.88 10.47 -18.73
CA ALA A 311 34.03 10.51 -19.92
C ALA A 311 32.61 10.01 -19.58
N GLU A 312 32.50 8.89 -18.87
CA GLU A 312 31.21 8.35 -18.42
C GLU A 312 30.54 9.30 -17.41
N ARG A 313 31.30 9.84 -16.42
CA ARG A 313 30.79 10.83 -15.47
C ARG A 313 30.16 12.03 -16.18
N SER A 314 30.85 12.59 -17.19
CA SER A 314 30.32 13.74 -17.94
C SER A 314 28.97 13.43 -18.60
N ARG A 315 28.81 12.22 -19.15
CA ARG A 315 27.56 11.75 -19.75
C ARG A 315 26.47 11.54 -18.68
N ILE A 316 26.81 10.89 -17.56
CA ILE A 316 25.89 10.67 -16.43
C ILE A 316 25.41 12.01 -15.89
N LEU A 317 26.32 12.96 -15.65
CA LEU A 317 26.02 14.30 -15.14
C LEU A 317 25.03 15.05 -16.03
N ALA A 318 25.25 15.04 -17.35
CA ALA A 318 24.35 15.69 -18.30
C ALA A 318 22.93 15.11 -18.25
N GLU A 319 22.82 13.78 -18.09
CA GLU A 319 21.52 13.11 -18.00
C GLU A 319 20.87 13.32 -16.63
N THR A 320 21.62 13.30 -15.54
CA THR A 320 21.14 13.69 -14.19
C THR A 320 20.59 15.12 -14.19
N ALA A 321 21.29 16.06 -14.81
CA ALA A 321 20.81 17.44 -14.95
C ALA A 321 19.51 17.52 -15.76
N ARG A 322 19.36 16.69 -16.82
CA ARG A 322 18.11 16.57 -17.58
C ARG A 322 16.96 16.04 -16.72
N LEU A 323 17.20 14.97 -15.94
CA LEU A 323 16.20 14.37 -15.04
C LEU A 323 15.71 15.39 -13.99
N ILE A 324 16.60 16.18 -13.40
CA ILE A 324 16.23 17.24 -12.45
C ILE A 324 15.42 18.35 -13.17
N ARG A 325 15.83 18.73 -14.39
CA ARG A 325 15.18 19.81 -15.15
C ARG A 325 13.79 19.44 -15.63
N GLU A 326 13.62 18.22 -16.15
CA GLU A 326 12.44 17.85 -16.93
C GLU A 326 11.45 16.97 -16.19
N GLU A 327 11.91 16.25 -15.18
CA GLU A 327 11.13 15.20 -14.52
C GLU A 327 11.06 15.40 -13.00
N ARG A 328 12.03 14.90 -12.26
CA ARG A 328 11.97 14.74 -10.81
C ARG A 328 12.03 16.06 -10.01
N GLY A 329 12.64 17.09 -10.52
CA GLY A 329 12.75 18.40 -9.86
C GLY A 329 11.88 19.49 -10.50
N GLY A 330 11.27 19.22 -11.66
CA GLY A 330 10.47 20.22 -12.39
C GLY A 330 11.25 21.51 -12.70
N GLY A 331 12.58 21.43 -12.86
CA GLY A 331 13.47 22.53 -13.15
C GLY A 331 13.95 23.34 -11.92
N ASP A 332 13.59 22.93 -10.72
CA ASP A 332 14.02 23.57 -9.47
C ASP A 332 14.67 22.55 -8.52
N PRO A 333 15.99 22.62 -8.27
CA PRO A 333 16.67 21.72 -7.35
C PRO A 333 16.14 21.70 -5.92
N ARG A 334 15.43 22.75 -5.48
CA ARG A 334 14.80 22.81 -4.16
C ARG A 334 13.61 21.86 -4.02
N ARG A 335 13.10 21.35 -5.12
CA ARG A 335 12.00 20.37 -5.17
C ARG A 335 12.45 18.92 -4.97
N VAL A 336 13.76 18.68 -4.89
CA VAL A 336 14.34 17.39 -4.53
C VAL A 336 14.89 17.51 -3.12
N VAL A 337 14.24 16.87 -2.16
CA VAL A 337 14.55 16.94 -0.72
C VAL A 337 15.04 15.57 -0.25
N LEU A 338 16.13 15.53 0.50
CA LEU A 338 16.68 14.30 1.07
C LEU A 338 15.83 13.86 2.26
N ALA A 339 15.30 12.65 2.21
CA ALA A 339 14.45 12.09 3.25
C ALA A 339 15.27 11.40 4.34
N SER A 340 16.30 10.64 3.93
CA SER A 340 17.18 9.93 4.86
C SER A 340 18.53 9.67 4.19
N CYS A 341 19.61 9.99 4.90
CA CYS A 341 20.98 9.71 4.52
C CYS A 341 21.68 8.98 5.67
N GLU A 342 21.76 7.66 5.62
CA GLU A 342 22.31 6.86 6.73
C GLU A 342 23.77 7.20 7.05
N TRP A 343 24.56 7.60 6.05
CA TRP A 343 25.97 7.97 6.18
C TRP A 343 26.21 9.41 6.66
N ASP A 344 25.23 10.34 6.53
CA ASP A 344 25.29 11.72 7.06
C ASP A 344 23.88 12.27 7.31
N THR A 345 23.31 12.00 8.48
CA THR A 345 21.96 12.45 8.87
C THR A 345 21.83 13.99 8.95
N SER A 346 22.93 14.75 8.88
CA SER A 346 22.86 16.22 8.80
C SER A 346 22.30 16.72 7.47
N LEU A 347 22.14 15.84 6.50
CA LEU A 347 21.55 16.10 5.20
C LEU A 347 20.04 15.85 5.17
N ASP A 348 19.48 15.18 6.17
CA ASP A 348 18.05 14.89 6.24
C ASP A 348 17.23 16.20 6.23
N GLY A 349 16.23 16.26 5.36
CA GLY A 349 15.41 17.43 5.13
C GLY A 349 16.07 18.53 4.28
N LYS A 350 17.32 18.37 3.84
CA LYS A 350 17.98 19.31 2.94
C LYS A 350 17.58 19.05 1.49
N ASN A 351 17.44 20.12 0.71
CA ASN A 351 17.25 20.01 -0.73
C ASN A 351 18.58 20.04 -1.51
N LEU A 352 18.56 19.60 -2.77
CA LEU A 352 19.78 19.52 -3.58
C LEU A 352 20.47 20.89 -3.77
N ALA A 353 19.76 22.01 -3.77
CA ALA A 353 20.37 23.33 -3.85
C ALA A 353 21.18 23.66 -2.57
N GLU A 354 20.67 23.29 -1.39
CA GLU A 354 21.38 23.45 -0.12
C GLU A 354 22.62 22.56 -0.06
N VAL A 355 22.50 21.30 -0.51
CA VAL A 355 23.64 20.37 -0.58
C VAL A 355 24.70 20.89 -1.54
N ALA A 356 24.33 21.38 -2.73
CA ALA A 356 25.25 22.00 -3.68
C ALA A 356 25.98 23.19 -3.06
N ALA A 357 25.25 24.10 -2.38
CA ALA A 357 25.83 25.27 -1.72
C ALA A 357 26.79 24.87 -0.58
N LYS A 358 26.44 23.86 0.27
CA LYS A 358 27.32 23.32 1.33
C LYS A 358 28.64 22.78 0.76
N ARG A 359 28.63 22.32 -0.49
CA ARG A 359 29.80 21.81 -1.22
C ARG A 359 30.56 22.90 -2.02
N GLY A 360 30.12 24.14 -1.96
CA GLY A 360 30.70 25.22 -2.76
C GLY A 360 30.37 25.18 -4.25
N LEU A 361 29.35 24.39 -4.63
CA LEU A 361 28.86 24.32 -6.01
C LEU A 361 27.83 25.40 -6.27
N PRO A 362 27.65 25.86 -7.53
CA PRO A 362 26.62 26.85 -7.85
C PRO A 362 25.21 26.28 -7.60
N ALA A 363 24.28 27.13 -7.16
CA ALA A 363 22.86 26.77 -6.95
C ALA A 363 22.11 26.70 -8.30
N THR A 364 22.63 25.93 -9.25
CA THR A 364 22.09 25.66 -10.58
C THR A 364 21.68 24.21 -10.70
N ILE A 365 21.00 23.83 -11.78
CA ILE A 365 20.65 22.43 -12.05
C ILE A 365 21.91 21.57 -12.19
N GLU A 366 22.97 22.09 -12.82
CA GLU A 366 24.25 21.40 -12.98
C GLU A 366 24.95 21.19 -11.64
N GLY A 367 24.96 22.21 -10.78
CA GLY A 367 25.51 22.07 -9.42
C GLY A 367 24.72 21.09 -8.56
N ALA A 368 23.39 21.07 -8.71
CA ALA A 368 22.54 20.09 -8.05
C ALA A 368 22.74 18.66 -8.58
N ALA A 369 22.99 18.51 -9.88
CA ALA A 369 23.33 17.22 -10.48
C ALA A 369 24.67 16.68 -9.95
N GLU A 370 25.70 17.54 -9.82
CA GLU A 370 26.96 17.17 -9.16
C GLU A 370 26.76 16.79 -7.69
N ALA A 371 25.88 17.50 -6.98
CA ALA A 371 25.56 17.15 -5.60
C ALA A 371 24.83 15.80 -5.50
N ALA A 372 23.91 15.50 -6.41
CA ALA A 372 23.20 14.22 -6.48
C ALA A 372 24.16 13.05 -6.75
N LEU A 373 25.06 13.20 -7.74
CA LEU A 373 26.07 12.17 -8.02
C LEU A 373 27.02 11.96 -6.84
N TRP A 374 27.40 13.02 -6.14
CA TRP A 374 28.19 12.89 -4.93
C TRP A 374 27.44 12.13 -3.82
N ILE A 375 26.15 12.37 -3.64
CA ILE A 375 25.30 11.62 -2.68
C ILE A 375 25.37 10.12 -3.01
N VAL A 376 25.20 9.76 -4.27
CA VAL A 376 25.31 8.36 -4.72
C VAL A 376 26.69 7.77 -4.44
N GLU A 377 27.76 8.53 -4.66
CA GLU A 377 29.15 8.13 -4.37
C GLU A 377 29.43 7.88 -2.87
N GLN A 378 28.64 8.47 -1.98
CA GLN A 378 28.79 8.32 -0.51
C GLN A 378 27.95 7.18 0.08
N GLY A 379 27.02 6.59 -0.66
CA GLY A 379 26.14 5.52 -0.18
C GLY A 379 24.65 5.78 -0.41
N ASP A 380 24.33 6.75 -1.29
CA ASP A 380 22.98 7.18 -1.66
C ASP A 380 22.19 7.77 -0.48
N CYS A 381 20.99 8.25 -0.76
CA CYS A 381 20.00 8.75 0.19
C CYS A 381 18.60 8.51 -0.38
N ASP A 382 17.61 8.33 0.47
CA ASP A 382 16.23 8.46 0.06
C ASP A 382 15.87 9.92 -0.23
N GLY A 383 15.04 10.15 -1.24
CA GLY A 383 14.63 11.48 -1.69
C GLY A 383 13.12 11.64 -1.82
N ILE A 384 12.65 12.87 -1.66
CA ILE A 384 11.28 13.31 -1.94
C ILE A 384 11.32 14.24 -3.15
N PHE A 385 10.48 13.95 -4.16
CA PHE A 385 10.48 14.61 -5.45
C PHE A 385 9.15 15.30 -5.71
N HIS A 386 9.09 16.64 -5.59
CA HIS A 386 7.89 17.45 -5.78
C HIS A 386 7.64 17.72 -7.26
N ALA A 387 7.06 16.75 -7.97
CA ALA A 387 6.92 16.78 -9.43
C ALA A 387 5.54 16.31 -9.95
N ILE A 388 4.55 16.13 -9.07
CA ILE A 388 3.20 15.63 -9.40
C ILE A 388 2.21 16.79 -9.42
N GLY A 389 1.34 16.84 -10.44
CA GLY A 389 0.28 17.83 -10.59
C GLY A 389 -0.98 17.46 -9.83
N GLU A 390 -1.59 18.44 -9.14
CA GLU A 390 -2.78 18.21 -8.32
C GLU A 390 -4.02 17.85 -9.15
N GLU A 391 -4.15 18.40 -10.37
CA GLU A 391 -5.27 18.07 -11.26
C GLU A 391 -5.23 16.61 -11.76
N ASP A 392 -4.03 16.09 -12.04
CA ASP A 392 -3.85 14.68 -12.38
C ASP A 392 -4.15 13.79 -11.18
N LEU A 393 -3.67 14.17 -9.98
CA LEU A 393 -3.95 13.47 -8.74
C LEU A 393 -5.46 13.36 -8.50
N ASP A 394 -6.18 14.47 -8.57
CA ASP A 394 -7.65 14.50 -8.41
C ASP A 394 -8.37 13.62 -9.44
N ARG A 395 -7.95 13.68 -10.69
CA ARG A 395 -8.57 12.92 -11.79
C ARG A 395 -8.39 11.42 -11.58
N ILE A 396 -7.17 11.00 -11.20
CA ILE A 396 -6.87 9.60 -10.92
C ILE A 396 -7.64 9.13 -9.67
N LEU A 397 -7.69 9.94 -8.61
CA LEU A 397 -8.38 9.58 -7.37
C LEU A 397 -9.89 9.40 -7.57
N ARG A 398 -10.52 10.23 -8.42
CA ARG A 398 -11.95 10.10 -8.79
C ARG A 398 -12.23 8.86 -9.62
N HIS A 399 -11.25 8.34 -10.34
CA HIS A 399 -11.50 7.26 -11.27
C HIS A 399 -12.02 5.99 -10.55
N PRO A 400 -13.08 5.31 -11.05
CA PRO A 400 -13.74 4.21 -10.34
C PRO A 400 -12.86 2.96 -10.18
N ALA A 401 -11.83 2.80 -11.03
CA ALA A 401 -10.86 1.70 -10.95
C ALA A 401 -9.67 2.01 -10.04
N THR A 402 -9.63 3.17 -9.37
CA THR A 402 -8.54 3.56 -8.46
C THR A 402 -8.84 3.14 -7.03
N MET A 403 -7.89 2.47 -6.39
CA MET A 403 -7.81 2.21 -4.96
C MET A 403 -6.90 3.26 -4.29
N VAL A 404 -7.01 3.40 -2.98
CA VAL A 404 -6.06 4.18 -2.17
C VAL A 404 -5.00 3.23 -1.62
N ALA A 405 -3.74 3.63 -1.73
CA ALA A 405 -2.62 2.95 -1.12
C ALA A 405 -1.64 3.99 -0.54
N SER A 406 -0.83 3.63 0.43
CA SER A 406 0.08 4.61 1.03
C SER A 406 1.40 4.73 0.26
N ASP A 407 1.90 3.65 -0.29
CA ASP A 407 3.29 3.56 -0.77
C ASP A 407 4.28 3.99 0.35
N GLY A 408 3.85 3.82 1.60
CA GLY A 408 4.52 4.24 2.81
C GLY A 408 5.25 3.11 3.53
N GLY A 409 6.08 3.48 4.50
CA GLY A 409 6.84 2.56 5.35
C GLY A 409 6.51 2.73 6.84
N ILE A 410 7.15 1.90 7.67
CA ILE A 410 7.13 2.01 9.12
C ILE A 410 8.49 2.57 9.55
N TYR A 411 8.49 3.76 10.12
CA TYR A 411 9.69 4.46 10.58
C TYR A 411 9.70 4.61 12.08
N GLN A 412 10.88 4.59 12.69
CA GLN A 412 11.05 4.93 14.10
C GLN A 412 10.93 6.46 14.28
N PRO A 413 10.41 6.94 15.40
CA PRO A 413 10.34 8.38 15.68
C PRO A 413 11.72 9.05 15.56
N GLY A 414 11.84 10.05 14.70
CA GLY A 414 13.08 10.79 14.46
C GLY A 414 14.04 10.14 13.44
N GLU A 415 13.64 9.07 12.79
CA GLU A 415 14.41 8.43 11.72
C GLU A 415 14.19 9.18 10.39
N GLY A 416 15.14 10.04 10.02
CA GLY A 416 15.06 10.85 8.82
C GLY A 416 13.91 11.86 8.79
N VAL A 417 13.59 12.33 7.59
CA VAL A 417 12.41 13.16 7.27
C VAL A 417 11.61 12.45 6.18
N PRO A 418 10.96 11.31 6.49
CA PRO A 418 10.29 10.48 5.48
C PRO A 418 9.12 11.21 4.84
N HIS A 419 8.68 10.72 3.68
CA HIS A 419 7.49 11.24 3.02
C HIS A 419 6.26 11.12 3.93
N PRO A 420 5.43 12.18 4.11
CA PRO A 420 4.27 12.17 5.01
C PRO A 420 3.21 11.12 4.67
N ARG A 421 3.27 10.48 3.48
CA ARG A 421 2.37 9.38 3.09
C ARG A 421 2.44 8.19 4.03
N SER A 422 3.54 8.01 4.76
CA SER A 422 3.70 6.96 5.76
C SER A 422 2.89 7.18 7.05
N TYR A 423 2.33 8.39 7.23
CA TYR A 423 1.64 8.79 8.46
C TYR A 423 0.24 9.34 8.24
N GLY A 424 -0.12 9.71 7.00
CA GLY A 424 -1.31 10.50 6.74
C GLY A 424 -2.15 10.11 5.54
N THR A 425 -1.81 9.12 4.75
CA THR A 425 -2.48 8.79 3.48
C THR A 425 -3.99 8.62 3.62
N PHE A 426 -4.43 7.71 4.49
CA PHE A 426 -5.84 7.37 4.64
C PHE A 426 -6.61 8.48 5.36
N ALA A 427 -5.97 9.13 6.34
CA ALA A 427 -6.51 10.30 7.01
C ALA A 427 -6.71 11.48 6.05
N ARG A 428 -5.72 11.73 5.18
CA ARG A 428 -5.76 12.80 4.18
C ARG A 428 -6.89 12.61 3.18
N VAL A 429 -7.13 11.37 2.74
CA VAL A 429 -8.29 11.08 1.87
C VAL A 429 -9.58 11.51 2.55
N LEU A 430 -9.79 11.13 3.82
CA LEU A 430 -11.01 11.47 4.56
C LEU A 430 -11.13 12.96 4.88
N ALA A 431 -10.03 13.59 5.30
CA ALA A 431 -10.04 14.99 5.68
C ALA A 431 -10.08 15.93 4.46
N VAL A 432 -9.11 15.79 3.57
CA VAL A 432 -8.92 16.72 2.47
C VAL A 432 -9.83 16.39 1.29
N TYR A 433 -9.83 15.12 0.83
CA TYR A 433 -10.52 14.77 -0.42
C TYR A 433 -12.01 14.46 -0.24
N VAL A 434 -12.44 14.07 0.96
CA VAL A 434 -13.88 13.90 1.26
C VAL A 434 -14.46 15.18 1.88
N ARG A 435 -13.98 15.57 3.08
CA ARG A 435 -14.62 16.65 3.87
C ARG A 435 -14.40 18.03 3.26
N GLU A 436 -13.14 18.40 2.93
CA GLU A 436 -12.80 19.77 2.52
C GLU A 436 -13.04 20.01 1.03
N ARG A 437 -12.43 19.19 0.17
CA ARG A 437 -12.44 19.39 -1.29
C ARG A 437 -13.60 18.69 -2.00
N ARG A 438 -14.24 17.72 -1.36
CA ARG A 438 -15.37 16.95 -1.90
C ARG A 438 -15.06 16.31 -3.26
N VAL A 439 -13.85 15.78 -3.39
CA VAL A 439 -13.40 15.04 -4.56
C VAL A 439 -14.05 13.66 -4.63
N LEU A 440 -14.24 13.04 -3.46
CA LEU A 440 -14.92 11.77 -3.25
C LEU A 440 -16.07 11.91 -2.26
N THR A 441 -17.06 11.02 -2.34
CA THR A 441 -17.98 10.78 -1.22
C THR A 441 -17.29 9.95 -0.14
N LEU A 442 -17.85 9.95 1.07
CA LEU A 442 -17.31 9.13 2.16
C LEU A 442 -17.39 7.63 1.83
N GLU A 443 -18.49 7.21 1.23
CA GLU A 443 -18.73 5.83 0.82
C GLU A 443 -17.74 5.36 -0.25
N GLU A 444 -17.47 6.19 -1.26
CA GLU A 444 -16.46 5.90 -2.28
C GLU A 444 -15.05 5.82 -1.67
N ALA A 445 -14.70 6.75 -0.78
CA ALA A 445 -13.41 6.74 -0.11
C ALA A 445 -13.21 5.46 0.71
N VAL A 446 -14.18 5.09 1.56
CA VAL A 446 -14.12 3.85 2.35
C VAL A 446 -14.05 2.62 1.44
N ARG A 447 -14.83 2.56 0.35
CA ARG A 447 -14.75 1.46 -0.63
C ARG A 447 -13.34 1.36 -1.22
N LYS A 448 -12.75 2.48 -1.64
CA LYS A 448 -11.40 2.54 -2.24
C LYS A 448 -10.28 2.16 -1.26
N MET A 449 -10.55 2.26 0.04
CA MET A 449 -9.62 1.94 1.13
C MET A 449 -9.86 0.57 1.77
N SER A 450 -10.97 -0.14 1.45
CA SER A 450 -11.32 -1.39 2.12
C SER A 450 -11.89 -2.46 1.18
N GLY A 451 -13.16 -2.36 0.78
CA GLY A 451 -13.83 -3.38 -0.01
C GLY A 451 -13.19 -3.60 -1.38
N PHE A 452 -12.70 -2.56 -2.02
CA PHE A 452 -12.07 -2.68 -3.32
C PHE A 452 -10.69 -3.37 -3.26
N PRO A 453 -9.73 -2.96 -2.40
CA PRO A 453 -8.50 -3.71 -2.24
C PRO A 453 -8.72 -5.15 -1.74
N ALA A 454 -9.70 -5.40 -0.86
CA ALA A 454 -10.05 -6.76 -0.47
C ALA A 454 -10.48 -7.62 -1.67
N ALA A 455 -11.39 -7.10 -2.50
CA ALA A 455 -11.84 -7.79 -3.71
C ALA A 455 -10.69 -8.01 -4.69
N ARG A 456 -9.79 -7.03 -4.84
CA ARG A 456 -8.62 -7.12 -5.70
C ARG A 456 -7.68 -8.24 -5.28
N LEU A 457 -7.46 -8.41 -3.97
CA LEU A 457 -6.60 -9.44 -3.40
C LEU A 457 -7.30 -10.80 -3.25
N GLY A 458 -8.60 -10.90 -3.56
CA GLY A 458 -9.37 -12.12 -3.34
C GLY A 458 -9.63 -12.43 -1.85
N LEU A 459 -9.57 -11.43 -0.97
CA LEU A 459 -9.88 -11.58 0.46
C LEU A 459 -11.39 -11.65 0.65
N VAL A 460 -11.92 -12.85 0.83
CA VAL A 460 -13.37 -13.11 0.87
C VAL A 460 -13.99 -12.88 2.25
N ASP A 461 -13.17 -12.73 3.28
CA ASP A 461 -13.60 -12.69 4.69
C ASP A 461 -13.44 -11.32 5.36
N ARG A 462 -13.00 -10.28 4.63
CA ARG A 462 -12.72 -8.93 5.16
C ARG A 462 -12.96 -7.82 4.14
N GLY A 463 -12.82 -6.56 4.55
CA GLY A 463 -12.98 -5.38 3.70
C GLY A 463 -14.41 -4.85 3.60
N ILE A 464 -15.42 -5.60 4.07
CA ILE A 464 -16.81 -5.13 4.16
C ILE A 464 -17.45 -5.52 5.51
N LEU A 465 -18.44 -4.75 5.96
CA LEU A 465 -19.14 -4.96 7.24
C LEU A 465 -20.44 -5.75 7.05
N ARG A 466 -20.37 -7.07 7.20
CA ARG A 466 -21.56 -7.95 7.23
C ARG A 466 -21.33 -9.17 8.12
N PRO A 467 -22.40 -9.84 8.58
CA PRO A 467 -22.26 -11.09 9.33
C PRO A 467 -21.41 -12.13 8.58
N GLY A 468 -20.52 -12.80 9.31
CA GLY A 468 -19.55 -13.78 8.80
C GLY A 468 -18.18 -13.21 8.43
N MET A 469 -18.03 -11.88 8.34
CA MET A 469 -16.74 -11.24 8.07
C MET A 469 -15.88 -11.13 9.32
N LYS A 470 -14.57 -11.08 9.15
CA LYS A 470 -13.62 -10.77 10.22
C LYS A 470 -13.90 -9.37 10.76
N ALA A 471 -13.78 -9.24 12.06
CA ALA A 471 -14.01 -7.99 12.76
C ALA A 471 -12.74 -7.12 12.71
N ASP A 472 -12.36 -6.71 11.50
CA ASP A 472 -11.40 -5.64 11.23
C ASP A 472 -12.22 -4.37 11.01
N LEU A 473 -12.13 -3.42 11.94
CA LEU A 473 -12.96 -2.21 11.94
C LEU A 473 -12.13 -0.96 12.20
N SER A 474 -12.50 0.12 11.52
CA SER A 474 -12.02 1.48 11.75
C SER A 474 -13.19 2.36 12.18
N ILE A 475 -13.12 2.91 13.41
CA ILE A 475 -14.15 3.81 13.97
C ILE A 475 -13.52 5.17 14.20
N PHE A 476 -14.07 6.19 13.54
CA PHE A 476 -13.52 7.54 13.56
C PHE A 476 -14.59 8.63 13.61
N ASP A 477 -14.18 9.79 14.10
CA ASP A 477 -15.00 11.01 14.05
C ASP A 477 -14.78 11.70 12.69
N PRO A 478 -15.78 11.76 11.81
CA PRO A 478 -15.64 12.33 10.46
C PRO A 478 -15.33 13.84 10.47
N GLU A 479 -15.64 14.55 11.56
CA GLU A 479 -15.36 15.97 11.68
C GLU A 479 -13.94 16.24 12.23
N ARG A 480 -13.34 15.26 12.90
CA ARG A 480 -12.03 15.40 13.57
C ARG A 480 -10.90 14.65 12.89
N VAL A 481 -11.22 13.67 12.01
CA VAL A 481 -10.18 12.93 11.28
C VAL A 481 -9.34 13.90 10.45
N ARG A 482 -8.00 13.82 10.62
CA ARG A 482 -7.04 14.64 9.86
C ARG A 482 -5.66 14.00 9.81
N ASP A 483 -4.95 14.26 8.72
CA ASP A 483 -3.51 14.06 8.62
C ASP A 483 -2.80 15.24 9.31
N ALA A 484 -1.86 14.94 10.18
CA ALA A 484 -1.04 15.95 10.85
C ALA A 484 0.38 16.03 10.26
N ALA A 485 0.79 15.00 9.51
CA ALA A 485 2.11 14.92 8.90
C ALA A 485 2.27 15.91 7.74
N THR A 486 3.39 16.63 7.71
CA THR A 486 3.79 17.49 6.59
C THR A 486 5.14 17.04 6.03
N PHE A 487 5.55 17.58 4.89
CA PHE A 487 6.87 17.27 4.31
C PHE A 487 8.02 17.73 5.21
N GLU A 488 7.82 18.82 5.98
CA GLU A 488 8.82 19.36 6.90
C GLU A 488 8.81 18.69 8.27
N ASN A 489 7.65 18.14 8.68
CA ASN A 489 7.46 17.49 9.97
C ASN A 489 6.61 16.23 9.79
N PRO A 490 7.17 15.14 9.23
CA PRO A 490 6.42 13.96 8.85
C PRO A 490 6.07 13.04 10.02
N HIS A 491 6.84 13.04 11.12
CA HIS A 491 6.62 12.17 12.27
C HIS A 491 5.44 12.61 13.14
N GLN A 492 4.30 12.90 12.50
CA GLN A 492 3.05 13.28 13.16
C GLN A 492 1.96 12.25 12.85
N TYR A 493 1.47 11.59 13.88
CA TYR A 493 0.38 10.63 13.71
C TYR A 493 -0.93 11.33 13.38
N SER A 494 -1.71 10.71 12.51
CA SER A 494 -3.07 11.12 12.19
C SER A 494 -3.99 11.08 13.42
N GLU A 495 -5.00 11.94 13.43
CA GLU A 495 -5.95 12.12 14.53
C GLU A 495 -7.38 11.77 14.09
N GLY A 496 -8.28 11.65 15.09
CA GLY A 496 -9.72 11.43 14.86
C GLY A 496 -10.16 9.97 14.94
N TRP A 497 -9.24 9.00 15.04
CA TRP A 497 -9.60 7.60 15.30
C TRP A 497 -9.95 7.38 16.76
N VAL A 498 -11.15 6.82 16.99
CA VAL A 498 -11.67 6.46 18.31
C VAL A 498 -11.34 5.03 18.64
N LEU A 499 -11.52 4.12 17.68
CA LEU A 499 -11.29 2.69 17.88
C LEU A 499 -10.81 2.03 16.57
N VAL A 500 -9.82 1.15 16.67
CA VAL A 500 -9.44 0.23 15.59
C VAL A 500 -9.41 -1.18 16.13
N LEU A 501 -10.08 -2.09 15.43
CA LEU A 501 -10.08 -3.52 15.73
C LEU A 501 -9.37 -4.28 14.60
N VAL A 502 -8.61 -5.29 15.00
CA VAL A 502 -8.03 -6.27 14.10
C VAL A 502 -8.41 -7.66 14.61
N ASN A 503 -8.99 -8.49 13.74
CA ASN A 503 -9.44 -9.84 14.09
C ASN A 503 -10.25 -9.88 15.40
N GLY A 504 -11.12 -8.88 15.63
CA GLY A 504 -12.01 -8.79 16.78
C GLY A 504 -11.42 -8.19 18.06
N GLU A 505 -10.12 -7.93 18.10
CA GLU A 505 -9.46 -7.31 19.26
C GLU A 505 -9.17 -5.83 19.01
N ILE A 506 -9.33 -5.03 20.08
CA ILE A 506 -9.07 -3.60 20.01
C ILE A 506 -7.56 -3.36 20.07
N VAL A 507 -6.98 -2.88 18.98
CA VAL A 507 -5.56 -2.56 18.84
C VAL A 507 -5.24 -1.08 19.03
N LEU A 508 -6.25 -0.21 18.84
CA LEU A 508 -6.13 1.23 19.11
C LEU A 508 -7.43 1.72 19.76
N GLU A 509 -7.30 2.49 20.82
CA GLU A 509 -8.41 3.10 21.54
C GLU A 509 -8.08 4.55 21.92
N ASN A 510 -8.92 5.50 21.50
CA ASN A 510 -8.75 6.95 21.75
C ASN A 510 -7.34 7.45 21.42
N GLY A 511 -6.79 6.97 20.30
CA GLY A 511 -5.46 7.32 19.84
C GLY A 511 -4.31 6.62 20.55
N ALA A 512 -4.54 5.77 21.54
CA ALA A 512 -3.53 4.96 22.21
C ALA A 512 -3.51 3.53 21.64
N VAL A 513 -2.32 3.04 21.27
CA VAL A 513 -2.13 1.64 20.86
C VAL A 513 -2.21 0.75 22.10
N THR A 514 -2.98 -0.33 22.05
CA THR A 514 -3.16 -1.29 23.14
C THR A 514 -2.05 -2.34 23.16
N ALA A 515 -2.12 -3.25 24.13
CA ALA A 515 -1.21 -4.40 24.21
C ALA A 515 -1.61 -5.56 23.26
N ALA A 516 -2.78 -5.51 22.63
CA ALA A 516 -3.28 -6.57 21.76
C ALA A 516 -2.42 -6.73 20.49
N ARG A 517 -2.16 -7.97 20.12
CA ARG A 517 -1.35 -8.35 18.95
C ARG A 517 -2.05 -9.45 18.14
N PRO A 518 -3.29 -9.20 17.67
CA PRO A 518 -4.10 -10.22 16.98
C PRO A 518 -3.78 -10.34 15.49
N GLY A 519 -2.82 -9.57 14.97
CA GLY A 519 -2.45 -9.54 13.55
C GLY A 519 -1.95 -10.89 13.05
N ARG A 520 -2.30 -11.22 11.82
CA ARG A 520 -2.01 -12.50 11.17
C ARG A 520 -1.23 -12.29 9.88
N VAL A 521 -0.51 -13.33 9.45
CA VAL A 521 -0.05 -13.41 8.06
C VAL A 521 -1.27 -13.77 7.20
N LEU A 522 -1.42 -13.06 6.08
CA LEU A 522 -2.41 -13.36 5.07
C LEU A 522 -1.71 -13.99 3.88
N TYR A 523 -2.28 -15.05 3.37
CA TYR A 523 -1.72 -15.82 2.28
C TYR A 523 -2.53 -15.64 1.01
N GLY A 524 -1.83 -15.51 -0.11
CA GLY A 524 -2.42 -15.43 -1.43
C GLY A 524 -2.98 -16.76 -1.95
N PRO A 525 -3.61 -16.76 -3.13
CA PRO A 525 -4.40 -17.90 -3.64
C PRO A 525 -3.57 -19.11 -4.03
N GLY A 526 -2.25 -18.94 -4.24
CA GLY A 526 -1.36 -20.02 -4.70
C GLY A 526 -0.89 -21.00 -3.62
N ILE A 527 -1.17 -20.71 -2.35
CA ILE A 527 -0.69 -21.55 -1.24
C ILE A 527 -1.27 -22.97 -1.33
N LEU A 528 -0.40 -23.94 -1.25
CA LEU A 528 -0.79 -25.34 -1.11
C LEU A 528 -0.93 -25.65 0.37
N ARG A 529 -2.15 -25.65 0.89
CA ARG A 529 -2.48 -26.07 2.27
C ARG A 529 -2.90 -27.52 2.30
#